data_934dc71b34cf8f57bb34bcf41d9bce44
#
_entry.id   934dc71b34cf8f57bb34bcf41d9bce44
#
_cell.length_a   1.000
_cell.length_b   1.000
_cell.length_c   1.000
_cell.angle_alpha   90.00
_cell.angle_beta   90.00
_cell.angle_gamma   90.00
#
_symmetry.space_group_name_H-M   'P 1'
#
loop_
_entity.id
_entity.type
_entity.pdbx_description
1 polymer ?
#
loop_
_entity_poly.entity_id
_entity_poly.type
_entity_poly.pdbx_seq_one_letter_code
_entity_poly.pdbx_strand_id
1 'polypeptide(L)'
;MHRHALSLALPVSLSLLLGACGNGESAQPTIRPAMVVQPQPAADAVDTYAGEVRARYEPDLAFRIGGKITRRLVEVGDRVKKDQPLAELDPQDVRLQLEATRAQVAAAEANLQLVRAERDRYRTLLERKLISQSQFDNVENQYRAGEARLKQIKAEYNVASNQADYAVLRASQDGVIASRRAEVGQVVAAGQTVFSLAADGEREVLISLPEHAIERFKVDQPVAVELWSQPGRQLPARIRELAPAADQQSRTFAARVAFTAGQVPAELGQSARVYVKGVGAETLSVPLSALTAEAGTPFVWVVDPATSTLVRRTVHVGPYGEDRVPVLDGLKAQDWVVAAGVQVLREGQEVRPVDRANRAVKLVAKE
;
A
#
# COMPACT_ATOMS: atom_id res chain seq x y z
N MET A 1 -85.47 34.73 37.41
CA MET A 1 -85.71 35.63 38.55
C MET A 1 -84.52 36.53 38.69
N HIS A 2 -84.76 37.85 38.59
CA HIS A 2 -84.01 39.06 39.06
C HIS A 2 -82.65 39.32 38.39
N ARG A 3 -82.52 40.30 37.40
CA ARG A 3 -82.62 41.79 37.53
C ARG A 3 -81.48 42.34 38.40
N HIS A 4 -80.56 43.20 37.96
CA HIS A 4 -80.57 44.59 37.52
C HIS A 4 -79.14 44.94 37.08
N ALA A 5 -78.81 45.59 36.03
CA ALA A 5 -79.00 46.99 35.60
C ALA A 5 -78.08 48.01 36.29
N LEU A 6 -77.53 48.89 35.41
CA LEU A 6 -76.99 50.25 35.63
C LEU A 6 -75.52 50.36 36.05
N SER A 7 -74.65 51.26 35.52
CA SER A 7 -74.78 52.46 34.66
C SER A 7 -73.39 52.86 34.26
N LEU A 8 -73.10 53.20 33.06
CA LEU A 8 -72.86 54.55 32.53
C LEU A 8 -72.01 55.49 33.41
N ALA A 9 -70.75 55.70 33.09
CA ALA A 9 -70.01 56.95 33.22
C ALA A 9 -68.69 56.94 32.38
N LEU A 10 -68.71 57.74 31.34
CA LEU A 10 -67.55 58.33 30.64
C LEU A 10 -66.82 59.27 31.59
N PRO A 11 -65.46 59.47 31.50
CA PRO A 11 -65.00 60.61 30.75
C PRO A 11 -63.77 60.38 29.88
N VAL A 12 -63.80 60.79 28.69
CA VAL A 12 -62.96 61.70 27.91
C VAL A 12 -61.91 62.40 28.78
N SER A 13 -60.65 61.90 28.79
CA SER A 13 -59.44 62.62 29.19
C SER A 13 -58.20 61.72 29.06
N LEU A 14 -57.79 61.26 27.86
CA LEU A 14 -56.49 60.71 27.64
C LEU A 14 -56.12 60.74 26.13
N SER A 15 -56.17 61.96 25.60
CA SER A 15 -55.84 62.21 24.19
C SER A 15 -54.68 63.21 24.01
N LEU A 16 -53.68 63.29 24.88
CA LEU A 16 -52.62 64.31 24.78
C LEU A 16 -51.27 63.83 25.29
N LEU A 17 -50.83 62.56 24.96
CA LEU A 17 -49.48 62.11 25.24
C LEU A 17 -48.93 61.18 24.13
N LEU A 18 -49.24 61.42 22.87
CA LEU A 18 -48.71 60.68 21.70
C LEU A 18 -47.94 61.57 20.74
N GLY A 19 -47.27 62.59 21.25
CA GLY A 19 -46.52 63.56 20.43
C GLY A 19 -45.06 63.75 20.79
N ALA A 20 -44.33 62.68 21.25
CA ALA A 20 -42.91 62.82 21.59
C ALA A 20 -42.10 61.51 21.28
N CYS A 21 -42.12 61.07 20.01
CA CYS A 21 -41.09 60.08 19.49
C CYS A 21 -40.87 60.39 18.04
N GLY A 22 -40.14 61.42 17.76
CA GLY A 22 -39.79 61.81 16.40
C GLY A 22 -38.50 62.57 16.33
N ASN A 23 -37.39 62.01 16.83
CA ASN A 23 -36.08 62.34 16.33
C ASN A 23 -35.37 61.00 16.20
N GLY A 24 -35.69 60.31 15.10
CA GLY A 24 -34.81 59.27 14.55
C GLY A 24 -33.53 59.93 14.08
N GLU A 25 -32.59 60.15 14.98
CA GLU A 25 -31.20 60.29 14.60
C GLU A 25 -30.89 59.06 13.76
N SER A 26 -30.69 59.27 12.46
CA SER A 26 -30.19 58.23 11.55
C SER A 26 -28.89 57.75 12.17
N ALA A 27 -28.93 56.56 12.80
CA ALA A 27 -27.78 55.92 13.33
C ALA A 27 -26.74 55.86 12.17
N GLN A 28 -25.68 56.66 12.29
CA GLN A 28 -24.56 56.58 11.36
C GLN A 28 -24.20 55.11 11.29
N PRO A 29 -24.02 54.56 10.11
CA PRO A 29 -23.67 53.13 9.96
C PRO A 29 -22.38 52.90 10.75
N THR A 30 -22.50 52.29 11.92
CA THR A 30 -21.32 51.95 12.72
C THR A 30 -20.47 50.97 11.93
N ILE A 31 -19.30 51.44 11.47
CA ILE A 31 -18.34 50.60 10.71
C ILE A 31 -18.00 49.41 11.59
N ARG A 32 -18.44 48.24 11.18
CA ARG A 32 -18.25 46.99 11.96
C ARG A 32 -16.79 46.49 11.87
N PRO A 33 -16.19 46.07 12.97
CA PRO A 33 -14.90 45.37 12.90
C PRO A 33 -15.07 44.03 12.20
N ALA A 34 -14.19 43.74 11.24
CA ALA A 34 -14.11 42.47 10.55
C ALA A 34 -12.72 41.88 10.77
N MET A 35 -12.64 40.70 11.34
CA MET A 35 -11.36 40.01 11.51
C MET A 35 -10.88 39.52 10.15
N VAL A 36 -9.68 39.97 9.74
CA VAL A 36 -9.11 39.65 8.44
C VAL A 36 -7.83 38.83 8.58
N VAL A 37 -7.62 37.95 7.64
CA VAL A 37 -6.42 37.15 7.49
C VAL A 37 -5.99 37.09 6.01
N GLN A 38 -4.71 36.91 5.78
CA GLN A 38 -4.26 36.57 4.42
C GLN A 38 -4.33 35.05 4.24
N PRO A 39 -4.67 34.57 3.02
CA PRO A 39 -4.53 33.17 2.68
C PRO A 39 -3.09 32.71 2.94
N GLN A 40 -2.94 31.57 3.55
CA GLN A 40 -1.63 30.98 3.77
C GLN A 40 -1.47 29.83 2.76
N PRO A 41 -0.23 29.51 2.35
CA PRO A 41 -0.03 28.26 1.62
C PRO A 41 -0.79 27.16 2.36
N ALA A 42 -1.59 26.40 1.67
CA ALA A 42 -2.16 25.19 2.26
C ALA A 42 -0.95 24.41 2.75
N ALA A 43 -0.79 24.32 4.08
CA ALA A 43 0.21 23.43 4.64
C ALA A 43 -0.03 22.11 3.92
N ASP A 44 1.01 21.59 3.27
CA ASP A 44 0.91 20.40 2.41
C ASP A 44 -0.12 19.46 3.03
N ALA A 45 -1.25 19.25 2.37
CA ALA A 45 -2.22 18.28 2.81
C ALA A 45 -1.49 16.95 2.75
N VAL A 46 -0.86 16.57 3.86
CA VAL A 46 -0.07 15.37 3.96
C VAL A 46 -1.05 14.25 4.26
N ASP A 47 -1.46 13.58 3.20
CA ASP A 47 -2.24 12.36 3.38
C ASP A 47 -1.38 11.32 4.10
N THR A 48 -1.96 10.69 5.10
CA THR A 48 -1.24 9.73 5.93
C THR A 48 -1.87 8.34 5.78
N TYR A 49 -1.04 7.36 5.46
CA TYR A 49 -1.46 5.98 5.28
C TYR A 49 -0.74 5.08 6.28
N ALA A 50 -1.50 4.25 6.98
CA ALA A 50 -0.93 3.20 7.81
C ALA A 50 -0.38 2.08 6.93
N GLY A 51 0.76 1.51 7.33
CA GLY A 51 1.41 0.44 6.62
C GLY A 51 2.17 -0.51 7.54
N GLU A 52 2.63 -1.59 6.96
CA GLU A 52 3.41 -2.62 7.64
C GLU A 52 4.74 -2.84 6.91
N VAL A 53 5.82 -2.95 7.68
CA VAL A 53 7.15 -3.26 7.13
C VAL A 53 7.20 -4.71 6.70
N ARG A 54 7.52 -4.94 5.43
CA ARG A 54 7.65 -6.25 4.81
C ARG A 54 9.04 -6.43 4.18
N ALA A 55 9.42 -7.67 3.97
CA ALA A 55 10.56 -7.94 3.10
C ALA A 55 10.16 -7.65 1.65
N ARG A 56 11.12 -7.22 0.85
CA ARG A 56 10.89 -7.02 -0.58
C ARG A 56 10.51 -8.30 -1.29
N TYR A 57 11.11 -9.43 -0.88
CA TYR A 57 10.85 -10.76 -1.40
C TYR A 57 10.38 -11.66 -0.27
N GLU A 58 9.18 -12.20 -0.42
CA GLU A 58 8.56 -13.13 0.54
C GLU A 58 8.09 -14.39 -0.19
N PRO A 59 9.02 -15.29 -0.64
CA PRO A 59 8.62 -16.50 -1.31
C PRO A 59 7.91 -17.47 -0.36
N ASP A 60 6.85 -18.06 -0.86
CA ASP A 60 6.20 -19.19 -0.25
C ASP A 60 7.00 -20.47 -0.54
N LEU A 61 7.31 -21.21 0.51
CA LEU A 61 8.07 -22.46 0.44
C LEU A 61 7.13 -23.64 0.54
N ALA A 62 7.19 -24.52 -0.47
CA ALA A 62 6.34 -25.69 -0.59
C ALA A 62 7.17 -26.91 -1.04
N PHE A 63 6.74 -28.11 -0.66
CA PHE A 63 7.31 -29.34 -1.19
C PHE A 63 6.94 -29.51 -2.67
N ARG A 64 7.85 -30.07 -3.45
CA ARG A 64 7.63 -30.39 -4.88
C ARG A 64 6.89 -31.71 -5.09
N ILE A 65 6.78 -32.52 -4.04
CA ILE A 65 6.02 -33.78 -4.00
C ILE A 65 5.07 -33.76 -2.81
N GLY A 66 3.98 -34.54 -2.89
CA GLY A 66 3.07 -34.71 -1.76
C GLY A 66 3.58 -35.75 -0.78
N GLY A 67 3.17 -35.64 0.49
CA GLY A 67 3.53 -36.59 1.53
C GLY A 67 3.17 -36.09 2.92
N LYS A 68 3.38 -36.95 3.94
CA LYS A 68 3.18 -36.62 5.35
C LYS A 68 4.43 -35.93 5.90
N ILE A 69 4.28 -34.76 6.54
CA ILE A 69 5.38 -34.10 7.25
C ILE A 69 5.75 -34.92 8.48
N THR A 70 6.98 -35.41 8.53
CA THR A 70 7.47 -36.23 9.68
C THR A 70 8.31 -35.39 10.64
N ARG A 71 9.05 -34.42 10.13
CA ARG A 71 9.92 -33.56 10.94
C ARG A 71 9.86 -32.12 10.49
N ARG A 72 9.96 -31.24 11.47
CA ARG A 72 10.15 -29.81 11.31
C ARG A 72 11.45 -29.42 11.99
N LEU A 73 12.27 -28.64 11.32
CA LEU A 73 13.64 -28.33 11.75
C LEU A 73 13.80 -26.85 12.12
N VAL A 74 12.77 -26.01 11.87
CA VAL A 74 12.78 -24.57 12.12
C VAL A 74 11.44 -24.11 12.69
N GLU A 75 11.47 -22.97 13.40
CA GLU A 75 10.32 -22.27 13.95
C GLU A 75 10.10 -20.92 13.22
N VAL A 76 8.91 -20.33 13.42
CA VAL A 76 8.64 -18.95 12.99
C VAL A 76 9.56 -18.00 13.77
N GLY A 77 10.23 -17.09 13.06
CA GLY A 77 11.24 -16.20 13.60
C GLY A 77 12.68 -16.68 13.45
N ASP A 78 12.90 -17.97 13.13
CA ASP A 78 14.25 -18.50 12.94
C ASP A 78 14.90 -17.90 11.69
N ARG A 79 16.18 -17.55 11.82
CA ARG A 79 17.02 -17.14 10.72
C ARG A 79 17.60 -18.37 10.02
N VAL A 80 17.42 -18.44 8.72
CA VAL A 80 17.84 -19.57 7.89
C VAL A 80 18.77 -19.13 6.77
N LYS A 81 19.63 -20.04 6.34
CA LYS A 81 20.52 -19.85 5.19
C LYS A 81 19.96 -20.59 3.98
N LYS A 82 20.36 -20.14 2.79
CA LYS A 82 20.06 -20.84 1.54
C LYS A 82 20.46 -22.32 1.65
N ASP A 83 19.61 -23.19 1.09
CA ASP A 83 19.73 -24.65 1.08
C ASP A 83 19.64 -25.32 2.47
N GLN A 84 19.42 -24.56 3.55
CA GLN A 84 19.20 -25.13 4.88
C GLN A 84 17.90 -25.95 4.90
N PRO A 85 17.91 -27.20 5.45
CA PRO A 85 16.71 -28.01 5.62
C PRO A 85 15.74 -27.35 6.61
N LEU A 86 14.45 -27.31 6.25
CA LEU A 86 13.37 -26.67 7.04
C LEU A 86 12.37 -27.69 7.56
N ALA A 87 12.00 -28.66 6.72
CA ALA A 87 11.07 -29.74 7.06
C ALA A 87 11.33 -30.96 6.18
N GLU A 88 10.85 -32.13 6.63
CA GLU A 88 10.99 -33.39 5.93
C GLU A 88 9.65 -34.11 5.82
N LEU A 89 9.37 -34.64 4.64
CA LEU A 89 8.31 -35.60 4.42
C LEU A 89 8.74 -37.00 4.86
N ASP A 90 7.78 -37.94 4.97
CA ASP A 90 8.06 -39.36 5.09
C ASP A 90 8.82 -39.83 3.86
N PRO A 91 10.09 -40.25 3.97
CA PRO A 91 10.87 -40.59 2.81
C PRO A 91 10.74 -42.07 2.39
N GLN A 92 9.91 -42.89 3.08
CA GLN A 92 9.96 -44.34 2.93
C GLN A 92 9.68 -44.77 1.48
N ASP A 93 8.57 -44.30 0.89
CA ASP A 93 8.19 -44.71 -0.46
C ASP A 93 9.18 -44.25 -1.54
N VAL A 94 9.63 -43.00 -1.43
CA VAL A 94 10.60 -42.43 -2.40
C VAL A 94 11.97 -43.09 -2.30
N ARG A 95 12.39 -43.51 -1.09
CA ARG A 95 13.65 -44.26 -0.89
C ARG A 95 13.56 -45.66 -1.48
N LEU A 96 12.45 -46.37 -1.25
CA LEU A 96 12.24 -47.70 -1.85
C LEU A 96 12.23 -47.62 -3.38
N GLN A 97 11.59 -46.60 -3.97
CA GLN A 97 11.61 -46.39 -5.40
C GLN A 97 13.03 -46.09 -5.92
N LEU A 98 13.81 -45.29 -5.22
CA LEU A 98 15.20 -45.00 -5.56
C LEU A 98 16.05 -46.27 -5.52
N GLU A 99 15.91 -47.10 -4.48
CA GLU A 99 16.63 -48.38 -4.38
C GLU A 99 16.25 -49.35 -5.50
N ALA A 100 14.98 -49.45 -5.87
CA ALA A 100 14.51 -50.28 -6.99
C ALA A 100 15.13 -49.84 -8.31
N THR A 101 15.12 -48.54 -8.61
CA THR A 101 15.75 -48.04 -9.86
C THR A 101 17.26 -48.18 -9.84
N ARG A 102 17.92 -48.04 -8.67
CA ARG A 102 19.35 -48.32 -8.53
C ARG A 102 19.70 -49.80 -8.86
N ALA A 103 18.89 -50.74 -8.40
CA ALA A 103 19.06 -52.14 -8.72
C ALA A 103 18.89 -52.41 -10.24
N GLN A 104 17.94 -51.70 -10.90
CA GLN A 104 17.77 -51.79 -12.35
C GLN A 104 18.98 -51.25 -13.12
N VAL A 105 19.60 -50.14 -12.66
CA VAL A 105 20.86 -49.64 -13.25
C VAL A 105 21.95 -50.71 -13.17
N ALA A 106 22.15 -51.34 -11.99
CA ALA A 106 23.17 -52.37 -11.81
C ALA A 106 22.95 -53.57 -12.74
N ALA A 107 21.69 -54.00 -12.90
CA ALA A 107 21.34 -55.11 -13.82
C ALA A 107 21.60 -54.73 -15.28
N ALA A 108 21.26 -53.50 -15.70
CA ALA A 108 21.50 -53.02 -17.05
C ALA A 108 23.03 -52.85 -17.35
N GLU A 109 23.82 -52.43 -16.36
CA GLU A 109 25.27 -52.33 -16.48
C GLU A 109 25.90 -53.70 -16.62
N ALA A 110 25.46 -54.70 -15.84
CA ALA A 110 25.94 -56.08 -15.96
C ALA A 110 25.60 -56.67 -17.36
N ASN A 111 24.38 -56.45 -17.86
CA ASN A 111 23.99 -56.88 -19.20
C ASN A 111 24.83 -56.19 -20.28
N LEU A 112 25.06 -54.88 -20.16
CA LEU A 112 25.92 -54.16 -21.12
C LEU A 112 27.36 -54.70 -21.14
N GLN A 113 27.91 -55.04 -19.98
CA GLN A 113 29.23 -55.69 -19.90
C GLN A 113 29.27 -57.03 -20.64
N LEU A 114 28.20 -57.84 -20.50
CA LEU A 114 28.11 -59.13 -21.22
C LEU A 114 28.10 -58.94 -22.75
N VAL A 115 27.17 -58.13 -23.25
CA VAL A 115 27.05 -57.91 -24.71
C VAL A 115 28.27 -57.17 -25.30
N ARG A 116 28.94 -56.34 -24.49
CA ARG A 116 30.21 -55.70 -24.86
C ARG A 116 31.33 -56.74 -25.06
N ALA A 117 31.51 -57.64 -24.09
CA ALA A 117 32.51 -58.70 -24.16
C ALA A 117 32.23 -59.62 -25.36
N GLU A 118 30.98 -59.90 -25.66
CA GLU A 118 30.59 -60.68 -26.84
C GLU A 118 30.91 -59.94 -28.14
N ARG A 119 30.55 -58.66 -28.25
CA ARG A 119 30.89 -57.83 -29.43
C ARG A 119 32.42 -57.77 -29.66
N ASP A 120 33.21 -57.60 -28.61
CA ASP A 120 34.70 -57.51 -28.74
C ASP A 120 35.29 -58.82 -29.19
N ARG A 121 34.75 -59.98 -28.73
CA ARG A 121 35.13 -61.30 -29.19
C ARG A 121 34.74 -61.47 -30.67
N TYR A 122 33.51 -61.12 -31.06
CA TYR A 122 33.11 -61.24 -32.49
C TYR A 122 33.87 -60.29 -33.39
N ARG A 123 34.28 -59.12 -32.96
CA ARG A 123 35.16 -58.21 -33.70
C ARG A 123 36.46 -58.90 -34.03
N THR A 124 37.12 -59.58 -33.09
CA THR A 124 38.34 -60.29 -33.29
C THR A 124 38.16 -61.47 -34.29
N LEU A 125 37.05 -62.19 -34.27
CA LEU A 125 36.72 -63.26 -35.20
C LEU A 125 36.49 -62.71 -36.62
N LEU A 126 35.82 -61.58 -36.75
CA LEU A 126 35.65 -60.93 -38.07
C LEU A 126 36.97 -60.49 -38.69
N GLU A 127 37.87 -59.90 -37.91
CA GLU A 127 39.18 -59.48 -38.31
C GLU A 127 40.01 -60.70 -38.88
N ARG A 128 39.78 -61.87 -38.26
CA ARG A 128 40.39 -63.15 -38.73
C ARG A 128 39.60 -63.84 -39.84
N LYS A 129 38.52 -63.23 -40.35
CA LYS A 129 37.63 -63.77 -41.38
C LYS A 129 36.97 -65.11 -41.01
N LEU A 130 36.74 -65.35 -39.73
CA LEU A 130 36.12 -66.56 -39.20
C LEU A 130 34.60 -66.48 -39.08
N ILE A 131 34.02 -65.29 -39.26
CA ILE A 131 32.59 -65.05 -39.27
C ILE A 131 32.21 -64.11 -40.40
N SER A 132 30.88 -64.02 -40.71
CA SER A 132 30.36 -63.09 -41.69
C SER A 132 30.12 -61.70 -41.10
N GLN A 133 30.14 -60.67 -41.96
CA GLN A 133 29.80 -59.30 -41.59
C GLN A 133 28.39 -59.23 -40.91
N SER A 134 27.39 -59.90 -41.44
CA SER A 134 26.05 -59.96 -40.90
C SER A 134 25.99 -60.52 -39.50
N GLN A 135 26.85 -61.51 -39.15
CA GLN A 135 26.90 -62.02 -37.76
C GLN A 135 27.49 -60.98 -36.81
N PHE A 136 28.49 -60.22 -37.20
CA PHE A 136 29.02 -59.11 -36.38
C PHE A 136 28.02 -58.01 -36.24
N ASP A 137 27.33 -57.61 -37.32
CA ASP A 137 26.32 -56.52 -37.27
C ASP A 137 25.19 -56.85 -36.31
N ASN A 138 24.78 -58.10 -36.19
CA ASN A 138 23.78 -58.53 -35.21
C ASN A 138 24.27 -58.32 -33.77
N VAL A 139 25.50 -58.66 -33.44
CA VAL A 139 26.06 -58.47 -32.11
C VAL A 139 26.33 -56.98 -31.80
N GLU A 140 26.78 -56.23 -32.80
CA GLU A 140 26.95 -54.79 -32.71
C GLU A 140 25.59 -54.08 -32.40
N ASN A 141 24.51 -54.53 -33.08
CA ASN A 141 23.17 -54.01 -32.83
C ASN A 141 22.67 -54.35 -31.40
N GLN A 142 22.99 -55.57 -30.89
CA GLN A 142 22.67 -55.94 -29.51
C GLN A 142 23.45 -55.07 -28.49
N TYR A 143 24.73 -54.82 -28.76
CA TYR A 143 25.52 -53.91 -27.91
C TYR A 143 24.94 -52.49 -27.90
N ARG A 144 24.58 -51.91 -29.06
CA ARG A 144 23.94 -50.59 -29.15
C ARG A 144 22.58 -50.56 -28.44
N ALA A 145 21.79 -51.62 -28.54
CA ALA A 145 20.54 -51.75 -27.80
C ALA A 145 20.78 -51.77 -26.30
N GLY A 146 21.85 -52.48 -25.82
CA GLY A 146 22.26 -52.48 -24.42
C GLY A 146 22.68 -51.10 -23.91
N GLU A 147 23.45 -50.35 -24.72
CA GLU A 147 23.83 -48.96 -24.39
C GLU A 147 22.59 -48.04 -24.26
N ALA A 148 21.66 -48.13 -25.24
CA ALA A 148 20.44 -47.34 -25.22
C ALA A 148 19.55 -47.68 -23.98
N ARG A 149 19.47 -48.96 -23.62
CA ARG A 149 18.72 -49.41 -22.44
C ARG A 149 19.34 -48.92 -21.16
N LEU A 150 20.65 -48.99 -20.99
CA LEU A 150 21.33 -48.43 -19.81
C LEU A 150 21.09 -46.92 -19.68
N LYS A 151 21.17 -46.18 -20.78
CA LYS A 151 20.92 -44.73 -20.80
C LYS A 151 19.48 -44.41 -20.34
N GLN A 152 18.50 -45.19 -20.80
CA GLN A 152 17.11 -45.05 -20.38
C GLN A 152 16.96 -45.26 -18.86
N ILE A 153 17.47 -46.38 -18.34
CA ILE A 153 17.33 -46.72 -16.91
C ILE A 153 18.08 -45.72 -16.02
N LYS A 154 19.23 -45.18 -16.47
CA LYS A 154 19.91 -44.09 -15.77
C LYS A 154 19.07 -42.80 -15.68
N ALA A 155 18.31 -42.50 -16.72
CA ALA A 155 17.38 -41.36 -16.67
C ALA A 155 16.24 -41.60 -15.67
N GLU A 156 15.68 -42.81 -15.62
CA GLU A 156 14.67 -43.19 -14.63
C GLU A 156 15.19 -43.11 -13.19
N TYR A 157 16.45 -43.58 -12.95
CA TYR A 157 17.13 -43.45 -11.65
C TYR A 157 17.30 -41.97 -11.24
N ASN A 158 17.71 -41.10 -12.17
CA ASN A 158 17.86 -39.67 -11.87
C ASN A 158 16.55 -39.03 -11.47
N VAL A 159 15.44 -39.42 -12.11
CA VAL A 159 14.09 -38.96 -11.72
C VAL A 159 13.75 -39.41 -10.29
N ALA A 160 13.98 -40.68 -9.95
CA ALA A 160 13.73 -41.19 -8.60
C ALA A 160 14.63 -40.53 -7.54
N SER A 161 15.89 -40.25 -7.89
CA SER A 161 16.82 -39.51 -7.02
C SER A 161 16.32 -38.10 -6.72
N ASN A 162 15.90 -37.36 -7.76
CA ASN A 162 15.33 -36.04 -7.57
C ASN A 162 14.06 -36.06 -6.71
N GLN A 163 13.20 -37.08 -6.86
CA GLN A 163 12.00 -37.23 -6.02
C GLN A 163 12.36 -37.48 -4.55
N ALA A 164 13.40 -38.26 -4.29
CA ALA A 164 13.89 -38.48 -2.92
C ALA A 164 14.47 -37.18 -2.33
N ASP A 165 15.18 -36.36 -3.11
CA ASP A 165 15.70 -35.07 -2.67
C ASP A 165 14.57 -34.06 -2.38
N TYR A 166 13.46 -34.13 -3.12
CA TYR A 166 12.29 -33.27 -2.91
C TYR A 166 11.50 -33.58 -1.64
N ALA A 167 11.79 -34.70 -0.97
CA ALA A 167 11.23 -35.00 0.34
C ALA A 167 11.79 -34.11 1.46
N VAL A 168 12.83 -33.33 1.20
CA VAL A 168 13.40 -32.34 2.13
C VAL A 168 13.10 -30.92 1.60
N LEU A 169 12.30 -30.16 2.34
CA LEU A 169 12.08 -28.75 2.06
C LEU A 169 13.28 -27.93 2.51
N ARG A 170 13.83 -27.12 1.60
CA ARG A 170 14.99 -26.28 1.87
C ARG A 170 14.66 -24.81 1.63
N ALA A 171 15.38 -23.93 2.35
CA ALA A 171 15.31 -22.50 2.13
C ALA A 171 15.82 -22.14 0.72
N SER A 172 15.08 -21.32 -0.01
CA SER A 172 15.47 -20.87 -1.36
C SER A 172 16.57 -19.81 -1.33
N GLN A 173 16.70 -19.08 -0.21
CA GLN A 173 17.64 -17.99 0.02
C GLN A 173 17.79 -17.71 1.52
N ASP A 174 18.73 -16.82 1.88
CA ASP A 174 18.92 -16.39 3.27
C ASP A 174 17.73 -15.52 3.71
N GLY A 175 17.30 -15.64 4.98
CA GLY A 175 16.19 -14.88 5.50
C GLY A 175 15.67 -15.36 6.84
N VAL A 176 14.45 -14.96 7.16
CA VAL A 176 13.74 -15.32 8.41
C VAL A 176 12.42 -16.01 8.05
N ILE A 177 12.07 -17.07 8.77
CA ILE A 177 10.76 -17.72 8.61
C ILE A 177 9.66 -16.78 9.12
N ALA A 178 8.90 -16.21 8.20
CA ALA A 178 7.86 -15.22 8.51
C ALA A 178 6.56 -15.88 9.01
N SER A 179 6.17 -17.01 8.42
CA SER A 179 4.96 -17.72 8.82
C SER A 179 5.04 -19.21 8.53
N ARG A 180 4.21 -20.00 9.23
CA ARG A 180 4.01 -21.43 9.04
C ARG A 180 2.55 -21.71 8.72
N ARG A 181 2.30 -22.55 7.71
CA ARG A 181 0.96 -22.93 7.24
C ARG A 181 0.67 -24.42 7.31
N ALA A 182 1.64 -25.25 7.72
CA ALA A 182 1.48 -26.67 7.87
C ALA A 182 2.20 -27.20 9.11
N GLU A 183 1.68 -28.29 9.70
CA GLU A 183 2.16 -28.88 10.95
C GLU A 183 2.75 -30.29 10.72
N VAL A 184 3.59 -30.72 11.67
CA VAL A 184 4.09 -32.10 11.72
C VAL A 184 2.91 -33.07 11.87
N GLY A 185 2.95 -34.13 11.10
CA GLY A 185 1.86 -35.13 11.02
C GLY A 185 0.82 -34.85 9.95
N GLN A 186 0.79 -33.62 9.40
CA GLN A 186 -0.12 -33.27 8.32
C GLN A 186 0.35 -33.85 6.98
N VAL A 187 -0.61 -34.26 6.14
CA VAL A 187 -0.36 -34.62 4.75
C VAL A 187 -0.54 -33.38 3.89
N VAL A 188 0.48 -33.05 3.10
CA VAL A 188 0.49 -31.89 2.20
C VAL A 188 0.56 -32.35 0.76
N ALA A 189 -0.07 -31.58 -0.13
CA ALA A 189 0.04 -31.76 -1.57
C ALA A 189 1.28 -31.06 -2.13
N ALA A 190 1.73 -31.48 -3.32
CA ALA A 190 2.76 -30.75 -4.03
C ALA A 190 2.32 -29.29 -4.30
N GLY A 191 3.17 -28.32 -4.02
CA GLY A 191 2.88 -26.89 -4.17
C GLY A 191 2.08 -26.26 -3.03
N GLN A 192 1.65 -27.02 -2.03
CA GLN A 192 1.00 -26.46 -0.85
C GLN A 192 2.02 -25.74 0.02
N THR A 193 1.79 -24.45 0.30
CA THR A 193 2.67 -23.62 1.13
C THR A 193 2.82 -24.21 2.53
N VAL A 194 4.06 -24.40 2.96
CA VAL A 194 4.43 -24.84 4.30
C VAL A 194 4.96 -23.69 5.15
N PHE A 195 5.87 -22.91 4.58
CA PHE A 195 6.42 -21.72 5.19
C PHE A 195 6.35 -20.53 4.23
N SER A 196 6.34 -19.30 4.80
CA SER A 196 6.68 -18.09 4.08
C SER A 196 8.01 -17.57 4.59
N LEU A 197 8.94 -17.28 3.69
CA LEU A 197 10.29 -16.82 3.99
C LEU A 197 10.40 -15.33 3.69
N ALA A 198 10.69 -14.53 4.69
CA ALA A 198 11.07 -13.13 4.48
C ALA A 198 12.57 -13.07 4.15
N ALA A 199 12.91 -12.79 2.91
CA ALA A 199 14.29 -12.73 2.45
C ALA A 199 15.09 -11.63 3.16
N ASP A 200 16.36 -11.89 3.43
CA ASP A 200 17.27 -10.84 3.86
C ASP A 200 17.47 -9.81 2.73
N GLY A 201 17.67 -8.53 3.10
CA GLY A 201 17.88 -7.46 2.14
C GLY A 201 16.98 -6.26 2.38
N GLU A 202 16.49 -5.68 1.29
CA GLU A 202 15.69 -4.46 1.33
C GLU A 202 14.34 -4.69 2.02
N ARG A 203 13.97 -3.70 2.87
CA ARG A 203 12.65 -3.61 3.50
C ARG A 203 11.79 -2.62 2.74
N GLU A 204 10.51 -2.87 2.72
CA GLU A 204 9.49 -2.01 2.12
C GLU A 204 8.34 -1.83 3.08
N VAL A 205 7.56 -0.79 2.90
CA VAL A 205 6.30 -0.61 3.63
C VAL A 205 5.15 -0.91 2.68
N LEU A 206 4.33 -1.86 3.04
CA LEU A 206 3.09 -2.15 2.33
C LEU A 206 1.99 -1.27 2.90
N ILE A 207 1.35 -0.46 2.05
CA ILE A 207 0.20 0.38 2.38
C ILE A 207 -1.00 0.03 1.51
N SER A 208 -2.19 0.36 2.00
CA SER A 208 -3.44 0.20 1.27
C SER A 208 -4.01 1.58 0.93
N LEU A 209 -4.18 1.85 -0.36
CA LEU A 209 -4.67 3.11 -0.90
C LEU A 209 -6.15 2.97 -1.28
N PRO A 210 -7.04 3.87 -0.84
CA PRO A 210 -8.44 3.81 -1.20
C PRO A 210 -8.65 4.11 -2.69
N GLU A 211 -9.65 3.46 -3.30
CA GLU A 211 -9.95 3.55 -4.73
C GLU A 211 -10.11 5.00 -5.24
N HIS A 212 -10.82 5.84 -4.48
CA HIS A 212 -11.06 7.23 -4.85
C HIS A 212 -9.80 8.12 -4.88
N ALA A 213 -8.69 7.64 -4.33
CA ALA A 213 -7.44 8.39 -4.24
C ALA A 213 -6.36 7.90 -5.22
N ILE A 214 -6.56 6.74 -5.87
CA ILE A 214 -5.50 6.05 -6.63
C ILE A 214 -4.89 6.90 -7.75
N GLU A 215 -5.68 7.72 -8.43
CA GLU A 215 -5.22 8.58 -9.51
C GLU A 215 -4.15 9.61 -9.09
N ARG A 216 -4.07 9.90 -7.79
CA ARG A 216 -3.08 10.85 -7.22
C ARG A 216 -1.72 10.21 -6.97
N PHE A 217 -1.63 8.88 -7.06
CA PHE A 217 -0.40 8.14 -6.77
C PHE A 217 0.29 7.69 -8.06
N LYS A 218 1.61 7.78 -8.06
CA LYS A 218 2.44 7.37 -9.18
C LYS A 218 3.64 6.57 -8.67
N VAL A 219 4.10 5.63 -9.49
CA VAL A 219 5.38 4.97 -9.26
C VAL A 219 6.49 6.03 -9.27
N ASP A 220 7.50 5.85 -8.43
CA ASP A 220 8.62 6.76 -8.14
C ASP A 220 8.23 8.07 -7.45
N GLN A 221 6.96 8.25 -7.05
CA GLN A 221 6.55 9.41 -6.25
C GLN A 221 7.29 9.42 -4.90
N PRO A 222 7.95 10.56 -4.54
CA PRO A 222 8.61 10.69 -3.25
C PRO A 222 7.60 10.78 -2.11
N VAL A 223 7.89 10.04 -1.05
CA VAL A 223 7.08 10.00 0.18
C VAL A 223 8.01 9.98 1.40
N ALA A 224 7.46 10.20 2.59
CA ALA A 224 8.20 10.03 3.84
C ALA A 224 7.57 8.89 4.64
N VAL A 225 8.41 8.09 5.29
CA VAL A 225 7.99 6.99 6.16
C VAL A 225 8.43 7.26 7.58
N GLU A 226 7.52 7.09 8.52
CA GLU A 226 7.79 7.12 9.96
C GLU A 226 7.47 5.75 10.54
N LEU A 227 8.44 5.13 11.20
CA LEU A 227 8.24 3.89 11.93
C LEU A 227 7.67 4.19 13.32
N TRP A 228 6.70 3.42 13.76
CA TRP A 228 6.12 3.60 15.10
C TRP A 228 7.16 3.40 16.23
N SER A 229 8.20 2.63 15.98
CA SER A 229 9.33 2.47 16.90
C SER A 229 10.24 3.71 16.99
N GLN A 230 10.13 4.68 16.06
CA GLN A 230 10.96 5.88 15.99
C GLN A 230 10.10 7.11 15.67
N PRO A 231 9.22 7.53 16.60
CA PRO A 231 8.30 8.64 16.37
C PRO A 231 9.06 9.95 16.11
N GLY A 232 8.57 10.75 15.16
CA GLY A 232 9.17 12.02 14.76
C GLY A 232 10.34 11.90 13.77
N ARG A 233 10.80 10.68 13.45
CA ARG A 233 11.86 10.47 12.45
C ARG A 233 11.26 10.06 11.12
N GLN A 234 11.19 11.02 10.20
CA GLN A 234 10.75 10.76 8.82
C GLN A 234 11.92 10.27 7.97
N LEU A 235 11.76 9.12 7.37
CA LEU A 235 12.73 8.48 6.48
C LEU A 235 12.30 8.72 5.03
N PRO A 236 13.19 9.18 4.15
CA PRO A 236 12.87 9.39 2.75
C PRO A 236 12.62 8.04 2.06
N ALA A 237 11.53 7.98 1.31
CA ALA A 237 11.11 6.79 0.60
C ALA A 237 10.41 7.17 -0.72
N ARG A 238 10.08 6.19 -1.52
CA ARG A 238 9.32 6.35 -2.77
C ARG A 238 8.35 5.20 -2.98
N ILE A 239 7.27 5.47 -3.67
CA ILE A 239 6.36 4.43 -4.12
C ILE A 239 7.07 3.64 -5.23
N ARG A 240 7.39 2.36 -4.97
CA ARG A 240 8.06 1.50 -5.94
C ARG A 240 7.06 0.77 -6.85
N GLU A 241 5.93 0.41 -6.30
CA GLU A 241 4.94 -0.41 -6.97
C GLU A 241 3.54 -0.04 -6.53
N LEU A 242 2.62 0.01 -7.50
CA LEU A 242 1.19 0.15 -7.29
C LEU A 242 0.51 -1.08 -7.91
N ALA A 243 -0.33 -1.74 -7.13
CA ALA A 243 -1.12 -2.85 -7.65
C ALA A 243 -2.03 -2.35 -8.80
N PRO A 244 -2.14 -3.08 -9.91
CA PRO A 244 -2.97 -2.66 -11.05
C PRO A 244 -4.47 -2.85 -10.80
N ALA A 245 -4.86 -3.58 -9.75
CA ALA A 245 -6.24 -3.85 -9.38
C ALA A 245 -6.43 -3.69 -7.87
N ALA A 246 -7.63 -3.28 -7.48
CA ALA A 246 -8.02 -3.22 -6.09
C ALA A 246 -8.29 -4.64 -5.55
N ASP A 247 -7.96 -4.86 -4.29
CA ASP A 247 -8.41 -6.02 -3.54
C ASP A 247 -9.95 -5.98 -3.40
N GLN A 248 -10.62 -7.08 -3.73
CA GLN A 248 -12.08 -7.13 -3.76
C GLN A 248 -12.76 -7.01 -2.39
N GLN A 249 -12.08 -7.40 -1.33
CA GLN A 249 -12.64 -7.37 0.02
C GLN A 249 -12.48 -5.98 0.67
N SER A 250 -11.29 -5.41 0.57
CA SER A 250 -10.96 -4.11 1.19
C SER A 250 -11.28 -2.91 0.29
N ARG A 251 -11.44 -3.11 -1.03
CA ARG A 251 -11.58 -2.06 -2.05
C ARG A 251 -10.42 -1.06 -2.01
N THR A 252 -9.23 -1.58 -1.78
CA THR A 252 -8.00 -0.79 -1.72
C THR A 252 -6.97 -1.32 -2.69
N PHE A 253 -6.13 -0.43 -3.20
CA PHE A 253 -4.96 -0.78 -4.00
C PHE A 253 -3.75 -0.94 -3.11
N ALA A 254 -3.04 -2.05 -3.23
CA ALA A 254 -1.78 -2.24 -2.52
C ALA A 254 -0.69 -1.37 -3.15
N ALA A 255 0.06 -0.65 -2.32
CA ALA A 255 1.25 0.07 -2.75
C ALA A 255 2.46 -0.34 -1.92
N ARG A 256 3.60 -0.56 -2.58
CA ARG A 256 4.87 -0.87 -1.94
C ARG A 256 5.76 0.35 -1.95
N VAL A 257 6.18 0.77 -0.78
CA VAL A 257 7.00 1.96 -0.54
C VAL A 257 8.40 1.51 -0.15
N ALA A 258 9.38 1.80 -1.00
CA ALA A 258 10.78 1.47 -0.77
C ALA A 258 11.51 2.64 -0.12
N PHE A 259 12.35 2.37 0.89
CA PHE A 259 13.24 3.37 1.46
C PHE A 259 14.32 3.77 0.46
N THR A 260 14.63 5.07 0.38
CA THR A 260 15.67 5.60 -0.52
C THR A 260 17.07 5.60 0.11
N ALA A 261 17.15 5.63 1.43
CA ALA A 261 18.41 5.56 2.16
C ALA A 261 18.67 4.12 2.57
N GLY A 262 19.70 3.50 2.02
CA GLY A 262 20.32 2.22 2.39
C GLY A 262 19.60 1.30 3.40
N GLN A 263 20.35 0.57 4.22
CA GLN A 263 19.77 -0.27 5.27
C GLN A 263 19.10 0.59 6.35
N VAL A 264 17.78 0.52 6.39
CA VAL A 264 16.97 1.16 7.43
C VAL A 264 16.77 0.13 8.56
N PRO A 265 16.91 0.50 9.85
CA PRO A 265 16.63 -0.39 10.98
C PRO A 265 15.11 -0.57 11.14
N ALA A 266 14.49 -1.22 10.19
CA ALA A 266 13.08 -1.58 10.18
C ALA A 266 12.96 -3.09 10.29
N GLU A 267 12.27 -3.56 11.31
CA GLU A 267 12.02 -4.98 11.51
C GLU A 267 10.72 -5.40 10.81
N LEU A 268 10.66 -6.66 10.41
CA LEU A 268 9.47 -7.24 9.77
C LEU A 268 8.26 -7.15 10.69
N GLY A 269 7.10 -6.83 10.12
CA GLY A 269 5.85 -6.69 10.85
C GLY A 269 5.71 -5.40 11.65
N GLN A 270 6.70 -4.51 11.66
CA GLN A 270 6.55 -3.20 12.30
C GLN A 270 5.50 -2.34 11.60
N SER A 271 4.70 -1.65 12.39
CA SER A 271 3.78 -0.64 11.88
C SER A 271 4.56 0.61 11.45
N ALA A 272 4.15 1.16 10.32
CA ALA A 272 4.70 2.38 9.76
C ALA A 272 3.58 3.34 9.34
N ARG A 273 3.92 4.60 9.23
CA ARG A 273 3.06 5.64 8.70
C ARG A 273 3.74 6.26 7.48
N VAL A 274 3.04 6.26 6.36
CA VAL A 274 3.54 6.84 5.11
C VAL A 274 2.86 8.19 4.89
N TYR A 275 3.67 9.22 4.78
CA TYR A 275 3.26 10.59 4.52
C TYR A 275 3.43 10.90 3.04
N VAL A 276 2.34 11.18 2.38
CA VAL A 276 2.33 11.52 0.96
C VAL A 276 1.97 12.99 0.82
N LYS A 277 2.87 13.78 0.24
CA LYS A 277 2.57 15.18 -0.05
C LYS A 277 1.46 15.22 -1.10
N GLY A 278 0.35 15.89 -0.77
CA GLY A 278 -0.73 16.15 -1.71
C GLY A 278 -0.23 16.94 -2.91
N VAL A 279 -0.83 16.69 -4.06
CA VAL A 279 -0.62 17.53 -5.26
C VAL A 279 -1.29 18.88 -4.98
N GLY A 280 -0.48 19.92 -4.71
CA GLY A 280 -1.02 21.25 -4.42
C GLY A 280 -0.12 22.16 -3.61
N ALA A 281 1.21 22.02 -3.71
CA ALA A 281 2.19 22.86 -2.98
C ALA A 281 2.07 24.37 -3.25
N GLU A 282 1.25 24.81 -4.17
CA GLU A 282 0.93 26.23 -4.46
C GLU A 282 -0.51 26.60 -4.07
N THR A 283 -1.28 25.68 -3.50
CA THR A 283 -2.68 25.93 -3.14
C THR A 283 -2.73 26.77 -1.87
N LEU A 284 -3.51 27.85 -1.93
CA LEU A 284 -3.77 28.70 -0.76
C LEU A 284 -4.83 28.03 0.12
N SER A 285 -4.81 28.33 1.42
CA SER A 285 -5.85 27.89 2.35
C SER A 285 -6.38 29.04 3.18
N VAL A 286 -7.65 28.97 3.53
CA VAL A 286 -8.31 29.93 4.43
C VAL A 286 -8.90 29.18 5.62
N PRO A 287 -9.11 29.85 6.77
CA PRO A 287 -9.86 29.25 7.88
C PRO A 287 -11.24 28.79 7.44
N LEU A 288 -11.71 27.67 7.93
CA LEU A 288 -13.03 27.14 7.60
C LEU A 288 -14.15 28.14 7.93
N SER A 289 -13.96 28.97 8.97
CA SER A 289 -14.88 30.04 9.37
C SER A 289 -14.96 31.21 8.39
N ALA A 290 -14.03 31.33 7.43
CA ALA A 290 -14.04 32.34 6.38
C ALA A 290 -14.91 31.95 5.18
N LEU A 291 -15.18 30.65 5.05
CA LEU A 291 -15.97 30.12 3.93
C LEU A 291 -17.47 30.22 4.20
N THR A 292 -18.20 30.67 3.23
CA THR A 292 -19.66 30.63 3.22
C THR A 292 -20.16 30.18 1.84
N ALA A 293 -21.44 29.83 1.74
CA ALA A 293 -22.02 29.40 0.50
C ALA A 293 -23.41 30.02 0.30
N GLU A 294 -23.74 30.35 -0.93
CA GLU A 294 -25.08 30.77 -1.32
C GLU A 294 -25.53 29.93 -2.52
N ALA A 295 -26.70 29.34 -2.41
CA ALA A 295 -27.24 28.40 -3.42
C ALA A 295 -26.26 27.28 -3.81
N GLY A 296 -25.45 26.79 -2.85
CA GLY A 296 -24.47 25.73 -3.07
C GLY A 296 -23.12 26.19 -3.66
N THR A 297 -22.97 27.49 -3.96
CA THR A 297 -21.72 28.04 -4.49
C THR A 297 -20.87 28.61 -3.36
N PRO A 298 -19.66 28.07 -3.08
CA PRO A 298 -18.80 28.58 -2.03
C PRO A 298 -18.16 29.91 -2.43
N PHE A 299 -18.08 30.83 -1.46
CA PHE A 299 -17.45 32.13 -1.62
C PHE A 299 -16.81 32.61 -0.32
N VAL A 300 -15.95 33.60 -0.42
CA VAL A 300 -15.34 34.33 0.70
C VAL A 300 -15.55 35.83 0.55
N TRP A 301 -15.52 36.54 1.68
CA TRP A 301 -15.48 37.99 1.68
C TRP A 301 -14.04 38.47 1.64
N VAL A 302 -13.69 39.23 0.60
CA VAL A 302 -12.38 39.89 0.45
C VAL A 302 -12.56 41.37 0.74
N VAL A 303 -11.67 41.95 1.51
CA VAL A 303 -11.69 43.40 1.79
C VAL A 303 -10.85 44.10 0.72
N ASP A 304 -11.47 45.04 0.02
CA ASP A 304 -10.76 45.92 -0.92
C ASP A 304 -9.83 46.87 -0.13
N PRO A 305 -8.52 46.83 -0.38
CA PRO A 305 -7.53 47.67 0.34
C PRO A 305 -7.72 49.18 0.16
N ALA A 306 -8.31 49.63 -0.95
CA ALA A 306 -8.46 51.03 -1.27
C ALA A 306 -9.71 51.67 -0.60
N THR A 307 -10.79 50.88 -0.49
CA THR A 307 -12.11 51.39 -0.01
C THR A 307 -12.53 50.82 1.31
N SER A 308 -11.83 49.78 1.81
CA SER A 308 -12.23 49.02 2.99
C SER A 308 -13.65 48.43 2.90
N THR A 309 -14.13 48.16 1.72
CA THR A 309 -15.43 47.55 1.43
C THR A 309 -15.29 46.06 1.15
N LEU A 310 -16.36 45.33 1.43
CA LEU A 310 -16.41 43.87 1.20
C LEU A 310 -16.78 43.57 -0.26
N VAL A 311 -15.95 42.73 -0.88
CA VAL A 311 -16.20 42.18 -2.22
C VAL A 311 -16.42 40.69 -2.09
N ARG A 312 -17.51 40.21 -2.67
CA ARG A 312 -17.79 38.77 -2.74
C ARG A 312 -16.89 38.14 -3.79
N ARG A 313 -16.17 37.09 -3.41
CA ARG A 313 -15.33 36.33 -4.32
C ARG A 313 -15.66 34.85 -4.29
N THR A 314 -16.18 34.34 -5.39
CA THR A 314 -16.43 32.90 -5.57
C THR A 314 -15.10 32.15 -5.59
N VAL A 315 -15.05 31.02 -4.91
CA VAL A 315 -13.85 30.20 -4.81
C VAL A 315 -14.15 28.74 -5.14
N HIS A 316 -13.18 28.06 -5.70
CA HIS A 316 -13.21 26.61 -5.81
C HIS A 316 -12.39 26.02 -4.67
N VAL A 317 -13.01 25.17 -3.88
CA VAL A 317 -12.38 24.59 -2.69
C VAL A 317 -12.06 23.11 -2.88
N GLY A 318 -10.98 22.67 -2.24
CA GLY A 318 -10.61 21.25 -2.13
C GLY A 318 -11.27 20.57 -0.92
N PRO A 319 -10.81 19.37 -0.57
CA PRO A 319 -11.31 18.64 0.60
C PRO A 319 -11.15 19.47 1.87
N TYR A 320 -12.19 19.46 2.74
CA TYR A 320 -12.19 20.19 3.99
C TYR A 320 -11.22 19.56 4.99
N GLY A 321 -10.31 20.38 5.55
CA GLY A 321 -9.46 20.01 6.69
C GLY A 321 -10.15 20.28 8.04
N GLU A 322 -9.46 20.02 9.16
CA GLU A 322 -10.00 20.28 10.51
C GLU A 322 -10.28 21.77 10.75
N ASP A 323 -9.31 22.63 10.47
CA ASP A 323 -9.39 24.08 10.75
C ASP A 323 -9.37 24.96 9.50
N ARG A 324 -8.93 24.43 8.40
CA ARG A 324 -8.70 25.17 7.14
C ARG A 324 -9.22 24.42 5.94
N VAL A 325 -9.57 25.16 4.89
CA VAL A 325 -9.96 24.61 3.61
C VAL A 325 -8.99 25.09 2.53
N PRO A 326 -8.45 24.19 1.68
CA PRO A 326 -7.66 24.58 0.55
C PRO A 326 -8.54 25.24 -0.53
N VAL A 327 -8.06 26.35 -1.05
CA VAL A 327 -8.72 27.08 -2.16
C VAL A 327 -7.91 26.82 -3.42
N LEU A 328 -8.51 26.05 -4.33
CA LEU A 328 -7.87 25.62 -5.59
C LEU A 328 -7.80 26.76 -6.60
N ASP A 329 -8.78 27.66 -6.59
CA ASP A 329 -8.88 28.80 -7.47
C ASP A 329 -9.76 29.92 -6.87
N GLY A 330 -9.56 31.18 -7.32
CA GLY A 330 -10.35 32.34 -6.94
C GLY A 330 -9.72 33.26 -5.89
N LEU A 331 -8.55 32.90 -5.30
CA LEU A 331 -7.85 33.76 -4.33
C LEU A 331 -6.38 33.98 -4.70
N LYS A 332 -5.85 35.13 -4.30
CA LYS A 332 -4.43 35.47 -4.36
C LYS A 332 -3.82 35.51 -2.95
N ALA A 333 -2.54 35.28 -2.82
CA ALA A 333 -1.85 35.25 -1.51
C ALA A 333 -1.92 36.61 -0.78
N GLN A 334 -2.04 37.71 -1.51
CA GLN A 334 -2.15 39.08 -0.97
C GLN A 334 -3.57 39.49 -0.60
N ASP A 335 -4.60 38.72 -0.94
CA ASP A 335 -6.00 39.04 -0.62
C ASP A 335 -6.22 39.05 0.91
N TRP A 336 -7.03 40.01 1.38
CA TRP A 336 -7.45 40.06 2.77
C TRP A 336 -8.83 39.45 2.94
N VAL A 337 -8.91 38.27 3.50
CA VAL A 337 -10.13 37.50 3.64
C VAL A 337 -10.69 37.66 5.04
N VAL A 338 -12.00 37.91 5.15
CA VAL A 338 -12.68 37.95 6.45
C VAL A 338 -12.72 36.55 7.04
N ALA A 339 -12.17 36.37 8.23
CA ALA A 339 -12.00 35.07 8.89
C ALA A 339 -13.14 34.70 9.85
N ALA A 340 -13.98 35.63 10.25
CA ALA A 340 -15.08 35.38 11.20
C ALA A 340 -16.27 36.34 10.98
N GLY A 341 -17.47 35.89 11.33
CA GLY A 341 -18.68 36.67 11.22
C GLY A 341 -19.22 36.83 9.80
N VAL A 342 -18.78 36.00 8.87
CA VAL A 342 -19.10 36.10 7.44
C VAL A 342 -20.60 36.05 7.09
N GLN A 343 -21.41 35.44 7.95
CA GLN A 343 -22.85 35.21 7.71
C GLN A 343 -23.71 36.48 7.84
N VAL A 344 -23.22 37.52 8.51
CA VAL A 344 -23.95 38.77 8.75
C VAL A 344 -23.46 39.93 7.88
N LEU A 345 -22.53 39.66 6.98
CA LEU A 345 -21.90 40.64 6.11
C LEU A 345 -22.65 40.74 4.76
N ARG A 346 -22.52 41.88 4.11
CA ARG A 346 -23.13 42.17 2.79
C ARG A 346 -22.07 42.71 1.83
N GLU A 347 -22.31 42.50 0.57
CA GLU A 347 -21.48 43.05 -0.49
C GLU A 347 -21.52 44.59 -0.48
N GLY A 348 -20.35 45.22 -0.70
CA GLY A 348 -20.22 46.68 -0.64
C GLY A 348 -20.24 47.27 0.79
N GLN A 349 -20.40 46.46 1.85
CA GLN A 349 -20.40 46.95 3.23
C GLN A 349 -18.99 47.43 3.61
N GLU A 350 -18.91 48.65 4.16
CA GLU A 350 -17.67 49.18 4.74
C GLU A 350 -17.38 48.51 6.10
N VAL A 351 -16.13 48.06 6.27
CA VAL A 351 -15.67 47.36 7.48
C VAL A 351 -14.38 47.98 8.00
N ARG A 352 -14.11 47.80 9.27
CA ARG A 352 -12.81 48.10 9.88
C ARG A 352 -12.02 46.82 10.01
N PRO A 353 -10.97 46.62 9.18
CA PRO A 353 -10.16 45.42 9.27
C PRO A 353 -9.44 45.36 10.60
N VAL A 354 -9.55 44.21 11.29
CA VAL A 354 -8.87 43.95 12.58
C VAL A 354 -8.18 42.60 12.57
N ASP A 355 -7.15 42.46 13.41
CA ASP A 355 -6.53 41.19 13.71
C ASP A 355 -7.31 40.39 14.79
N ARG A 356 -6.80 39.22 15.16
CA ARG A 356 -7.37 38.39 16.24
C ARG A 356 -7.43 39.09 17.59
N ALA A 357 -6.56 40.09 17.82
CA ALA A 357 -6.54 40.86 19.05
C ALA A 357 -7.35 42.18 18.95
N ASN A 358 -8.22 42.30 17.92
CA ASN A 358 -9.05 43.48 17.62
C ASN A 358 -8.24 44.78 17.36
N ARG A 359 -6.97 44.65 16.93
CA ARG A 359 -6.13 45.80 16.54
C ARG A 359 -6.32 46.09 15.05
N ALA A 360 -6.39 47.34 14.67
CA ALA A 360 -6.57 47.73 13.28
C ALA A 360 -5.43 47.24 12.41
N VAL A 361 -5.78 46.59 11.29
CA VAL A 361 -4.84 46.11 10.27
C VAL A 361 -4.78 47.13 9.13
N LYS A 362 -3.57 47.55 8.79
CA LYS A 362 -3.34 48.38 7.58
C LYS A 362 -3.32 47.44 6.36
N LEU A 363 -4.31 47.56 5.52
CA LEU A 363 -4.34 46.83 4.26
C LEU A 363 -3.34 47.47 3.31
N VAL A 364 -2.35 46.73 2.88
CA VAL A 364 -1.37 47.17 1.89
C VAL A 364 -1.69 46.47 0.58
N ALA A 365 -2.05 47.26 -0.42
CA ALA A 365 -2.06 46.78 -1.81
C ALA A 365 -0.59 46.63 -2.23
N LYS A 366 -0.09 45.42 -2.36
CA LYS A 366 1.15 45.17 -3.09
C LYS A 366 0.78 44.98 -4.55
N GLU A 367 1.37 45.86 -5.39
CA GLU A 367 1.34 45.74 -6.84
C GLU A 367 1.90 44.40 -7.35
#